data_19772d903ff72ca7d6b323fe92d0d909
#
_entry.id   19772d903ff72ca7d6b323fe92d0d909
#
_cell.length_a   1.000
_cell.length_b   1.000
_cell.length_c   1.000
_cell.angle_alpha   90.00
_cell.angle_beta   90.00
_cell.angle_gamma   90.00
#
_symmetry.space_group_name_H-M   'P 1'
#
loop_
_entity.id
_entity.type
_entity.pdbx_description
1 polymer ?
#
loop_
_entity_poly.entity_id
_entity_poly.type
_entity_poly.pdbx_seq_one_letter_code
_entity_poly.pdbx_strand_id
1 'polypeptide(L)'
;MKLHELSTRRRALFAGCSAHAVHDGLTDAIYVLLPIWQAQFALSYAQIGLLRGAYSGMMAVFQLMASRAAKRWGRVPMLVGGTALAGTGYLLAGQATGLTLLLVALLLGGLGASTQHPLASSMITDAYEDGGGVKQALSQYNFSGDIGKTLVPGLIGLLLTVISWRASATLLGLLGLAAAGLLWWLVPTQTSEPACAKKSKALTGSGSASGLRALILTGTLDSAVRMGFLTFLPFLLQGKGAGTAGIGLALTLLFIGGAFGKLFCGYLGVRIGMMKTVWLTETSTALLIVAAVYLPLTGLMVMLPVLGLALNGTSSVLYGAVPDLAGAGKRDQAFAVFYTGTIGGGALAPVVFGGVGDALGVPVAVMVLAVMLLVTLPLAWVVQRGVEMPG
;
A
#
# COMPACT_ATOMS: atom_id res chain seq x y z
N MET A 1 15.43 28.56 2.92
CA MET A 1 15.66 28.37 1.46
C MET A 1 14.38 28.80 0.76
N LYS A 2 14.43 29.84 -0.08
CA LYS A 2 13.25 30.34 -0.80
C LYS A 2 12.87 29.30 -1.86
N LEU A 3 11.69 28.69 -1.74
CA LEU A 3 11.18 27.62 -2.66
C LEU A 3 11.19 28.06 -4.15
N HIS A 4 11.19 29.36 -4.41
CA HIS A 4 11.24 29.93 -5.77
C HIS A 4 12.60 29.78 -6.47
N GLU A 5 13.67 29.50 -5.72
CA GLU A 5 15.04 29.33 -6.27
C GLU A 5 15.35 27.87 -6.65
N LEU A 6 14.43 26.94 -6.37
CA LEU A 6 14.61 25.53 -6.74
C LEU A 6 14.40 25.33 -8.26
N SER A 7 15.28 24.55 -8.89
CA SER A 7 15.07 24.12 -10.28
C SER A 7 13.75 23.37 -10.44
N THR A 8 13.13 23.40 -11.61
CA THR A 8 11.86 22.70 -11.92
C THR A 8 11.90 21.23 -11.50
N ARG A 9 13.05 20.55 -11.67
CA ARG A 9 13.27 19.15 -11.25
C ARG A 9 13.10 18.96 -9.74
N ARG A 10 13.75 19.82 -8.93
CA ARG A 10 13.66 19.75 -7.46
C ARG A 10 12.25 20.08 -6.98
N ARG A 11 11.56 21.01 -7.63
CA ARG A 11 10.17 21.36 -7.31
C ARG A 11 9.23 20.16 -7.58
N ALA A 12 9.37 19.50 -8.73
CA ALA A 12 8.59 18.30 -9.06
C ALA A 12 8.84 17.16 -8.07
N LEU A 13 10.10 16.91 -7.71
CA LEU A 13 10.46 15.89 -6.72
C LEU A 13 9.89 16.22 -5.33
N PHE A 14 10.09 17.44 -4.84
CA PHE A 14 9.60 17.84 -3.53
C PHE A 14 8.07 17.75 -3.45
N ALA A 15 7.35 18.24 -4.46
CA ALA A 15 5.90 18.16 -4.54
C ALA A 15 5.41 16.71 -4.61
N GLY A 16 6.04 15.89 -5.45
CA GLY A 16 5.70 14.47 -5.57
C GLY A 16 5.96 13.70 -4.28
N CYS A 17 7.10 13.92 -3.62
CA CYS A 17 7.43 13.29 -2.33
C CYS A 17 6.44 13.72 -1.23
N SER A 18 6.12 15.01 -1.13
CA SER A 18 5.17 15.52 -0.14
C SER A 18 3.77 14.94 -0.35
N ALA A 19 3.30 14.92 -1.60
CA ALA A 19 2.01 14.34 -1.94
C ALA A 19 1.96 12.83 -1.68
N HIS A 20 3.06 12.09 -1.93
CA HIS A 20 3.14 10.66 -1.66
C HIS A 20 3.14 10.37 -0.15
N ALA A 21 3.89 11.13 0.64
CA ALA A 21 3.87 10.98 2.10
C ALA A 21 2.45 11.21 2.66
N VAL A 22 1.76 12.25 2.20
CA VAL A 22 0.37 12.52 2.62
C VAL A 22 -0.56 11.40 2.13
N HIS A 23 -0.46 10.97 0.87
CA HIS A 23 -1.29 9.92 0.30
C HIS A 23 -1.19 8.61 1.07
N ASP A 24 0.05 8.13 1.31
CA ASP A 24 0.28 6.88 2.02
C ASP A 24 -0.12 7.01 3.51
N GLY A 25 0.14 8.17 4.11
CA GLY A 25 -0.31 8.48 5.46
C GLY A 25 -1.83 8.47 5.60
N LEU A 26 -2.56 9.10 4.68
CA LEU A 26 -4.02 9.04 4.61
C LEU A 26 -4.51 7.59 4.45
N THR A 27 -3.93 6.84 3.51
CA THR A 27 -4.32 5.46 3.24
C THR A 27 -4.23 4.57 4.48
N ASP A 28 -3.19 4.74 5.29
CA ASP A 28 -2.93 3.87 6.44
C ASP A 28 -3.48 4.43 7.77
N ALA A 29 -3.84 5.73 7.82
CA ALA A 29 -4.62 6.31 8.94
C ALA A 29 -6.00 5.63 9.10
N ILE A 30 -6.56 5.06 8.03
CA ILE A 30 -7.81 4.30 8.07
C ILE A 30 -7.75 3.22 9.16
N TYR A 31 -6.62 2.49 9.28
CA TYR A 31 -6.48 1.40 10.24
C TYR A 31 -6.71 1.84 11.70
N VAL A 32 -6.28 3.05 12.06
CA VAL A 32 -6.51 3.60 13.41
C VAL A 32 -7.98 3.96 13.64
N LEU A 33 -8.68 4.36 12.59
CA LEU A 33 -10.08 4.78 12.65
C LEU A 33 -11.06 3.59 12.63
N LEU A 34 -10.68 2.42 12.10
CA LEU A 34 -11.56 1.26 11.95
C LEU A 34 -12.21 0.81 13.28
N PRO A 35 -11.47 0.65 14.42
CA PRO A 35 -12.07 0.26 15.68
C PRO A 35 -13.04 1.32 16.23
N ILE A 36 -12.75 2.60 15.99
CA ILE A 36 -13.60 3.70 16.42
C ILE A 36 -14.92 3.68 15.65
N TRP A 37 -14.85 3.51 14.32
CA TRP A 37 -16.05 3.42 13.49
C TRP A 37 -16.87 2.17 13.81
N GLN A 38 -16.20 1.04 14.12
CA GLN A 38 -16.89 -0.17 14.58
C GLN A 38 -17.71 0.12 15.84
N ALA A 39 -17.06 0.69 16.84
CA ALA A 39 -17.74 1.00 18.11
C ALA A 39 -18.85 2.06 17.95
N GLN A 40 -18.59 3.13 17.15
CA GLN A 40 -19.52 4.23 16.96
C GLN A 40 -20.79 3.82 16.21
N PHE A 41 -20.69 2.92 15.24
CA PHE A 41 -21.79 2.57 14.34
C PHE A 41 -22.21 1.11 14.47
N ALA A 42 -21.74 0.40 15.48
CA ALA A 42 -22.00 -1.02 15.74
C ALA A 42 -21.77 -1.91 14.49
N LEU A 43 -20.65 -1.67 13.79
CA LEU A 43 -20.34 -2.38 12.54
C LEU A 43 -19.83 -3.79 12.81
N SER A 44 -20.20 -4.73 11.95
CA SER A 44 -19.59 -6.05 11.92
C SER A 44 -18.15 -5.99 11.36
N TYR A 45 -17.33 -7.02 11.61
CA TYR A 45 -15.99 -7.11 11.02
C TYR A 45 -16.03 -7.23 9.49
N ALA A 46 -17.06 -7.87 8.93
CA ALA A 46 -17.28 -7.88 7.48
C ALA A 46 -17.53 -6.48 6.92
N GLN A 47 -18.30 -5.64 7.62
CA GLN A 47 -18.54 -4.25 7.23
C GLN A 47 -17.27 -3.40 7.37
N ILE A 48 -16.45 -3.64 8.39
CA ILE A 48 -15.11 -3.04 8.53
C ILE A 48 -14.23 -3.45 7.36
N GLY A 49 -14.21 -4.74 7.03
CA GLY A 49 -13.50 -5.26 5.84
C GLY A 49 -13.99 -4.61 4.55
N LEU A 50 -15.31 -4.42 4.39
CA LEU A 50 -15.90 -3.73 3.25
C LEU A 50 -15.42 -2.27 3.14
N LEU A 51 -15.38 -1.52 4.23
CA LEU A 51 -14.87 -0.15 4.25
C LEU A 51 -13.42 -0.09 3.75
N ARG A 52 -12.56 -0.94 4.29
CA ARG A 52 -11.14 -0.99 3.89
C ARG A 52 -10.96 -1.49 2.46
N GLY A 53 -11.68 -2.54 2.09
CA GLY A 53 -11.69 -3.13 0.75
C GLY A 53 -12.23 -2.16 -0.32
N ALA A 54 -13.26 -1.39 0.00
CA ALA A 54 -13.83 -0.38 -0.90
C ALA A 54 -12.81 0.71 -1.26
N TYR A 55 -12.10 1.26 -0.27
CA TYR A 55 -11.03 2.24 -0.52
C TYR A 55 -9.93 1.66 -1.43
N SER A 56 -9.41 0.49 -1.07
CA SER A 56 -8.33 -0.16 -1.83
C SER A 56 -8.79 -0.62 -3.22
N GLY A 57 -10.00 -1.15 -3.32
CA GLY A 57 -10.58 -1.60 -4.59
C GLY A 57 -10.80 -0.44 -5.57
N MET A 58 -11.34 0.69 -5.08
CA MET A 58 -11.48 1.90 -5.91
C MET A 58 -10.11 2.41 -6.38
N MET A 59 -9.14 2.49 -5.48
CA MET A 59 -7.78 2.89 -5.84
C MET A 59 -7.22 1.98 -6.94
N ALA A 60 -7.40 0.66 -6.83
CA ALA A 60 -6.91 -0.31 -7.79
C ALA A 60 -7.56 -0.20 -9.16
N VAL A 61 -8.88 -0.21 -9.20
CA VAL A 61 -9.66 -0.21 -10.45
C VAL A 61 -9.42 1.06 -11.24
N PHE A 62 -9.38 2.21 -10.57
CA PHE A 62 -9.27 3.50 -11.24
C PHE A 62 -7.84 3.95 -11.54
N GLN A 63 -6.80 3.27 -11.04
CA GLN A 63 -5.39 3.60 -11.31
C GLN A 63 -5.05 3.58 -12.81
N LEU A 64 -5.54 2.59 -13.54
CA LEU A 64 -5.35 2.51 -14.98
C LEU A 64 -6.17 3.56 -15.74
N MET A 65 -7.39 3.84 -15.27
CA MET A 65 -8.25 4.88 -15.84
C MET A 65 -7.65 6.28 -15.60
N ALA A 66 -7.10 6.55 -14.42
CA ALA A 66 -6.40 7.79 -14.10
C ALA A 66 -5.24 8.06 -15.06
N SER A 67 -4.43 7.03 -15.37
CA SER A 67 -3.33 7.14 -16.34
C SER A 67 -3.82 7.44 -17.75
N ARG A 68 -4.97 6.90 -18.17
CA ARG A 68 -5.57 7.19 -19.47
C ARG A 68 -6.17 8.62 -19.50
N ALA A 69 -6.89 9.01 -18.46
CA ALA A 69 -7.49 10.33 -18.33
C ALA A 69 -6.43 11.44 -18.32
N ALA A 70 -5.27 11.18 -17.70
CA ALA A 70 -4.17 12.12 -17.64
C ALA A 70 -3.57 12.46 -19.03
N LYS A 71 -3.74 11.60 -20.02
CA LYS A 71 -3.35 11.89 -21.42
C LYS A 71 -4.23 12.97 -22.04
N ARG A 72 -5.50 13.09 -21.60
CA ARG A 72 -6.45 14.08 -22.12
C ARG A 72 -6.46 15.38 -21.30
N TRP A 73 -6.40 15.26 -19.98
CA TRP A 73 -6.58 16.40 -19.06
C TRP A 73 -5.27 16.89 -18.43
N GLY A 74 -4.15 16.24 -18.74
CA GLY A 74 -2.83 16.55 -18.17
C GLY A 74 -2.58 15.82 -16.84
N ARG A 75 -1.31 15.48 -16.59
CA ARG A 75 -0.92 14.74 -15.38
C ARG A 75 -1.07 15.55 -14.09
N VAL A 76 -0.59 16.80 -14.12
CA VAL A 76 -0.61 17.65 -12.92
C VAL A 76 -2.03 17.97 -12.46
N PRO A 77 -2.95 18.44 -13.33
CA PRO A 77 -4.35 18.63 -12.94
C PRO A 77 -5.02 17.37 -12.40
N MET A 78 -4.77 16.22 -13.03
CA MET A 78 -5.32 14.94 -12.56
C MET A 78 -4.76 14.52 -11.19
N LEU A 79 -3.45 14.71 -10.96
CA LEU A 79 -2.82 14.42 -9.67
C LEU A 79 -3.33 15.36 -8.57
N VAL A 80 -3.42 16.65 -8.85
CA VAL A 80 -3.98 17.64 -7.93
C VAL A 80 -5.44 17.34 -7.60
N GLY A 81 -6.28 17.11 -8.62
CA GLY A 81 -7.69 16.78 -8.45
C GLY A 81 -7.89 15.48 -7.67
N GLY A 82 -7.10 14.45 -7.95
CA GLY A 82 -7.15 13.19 -7.22
C GLY A 82 -6.72 13.35 -5.76
N THR A 83 -5.64 14.09 -5.48
CA THR A 83 -5.19 14.37 -4.12
C THR A 83 -6.24 15.19 -3.34
N ALA A 84 -6.86 16.18 -3.99
CA ALA A 84 -7.96 16.96 -3.40
C ALA A 84 -9.19 16.07 -3.12
N LEU A 85 -9.53 15.18 -4.06
CA LEU A 85 -10.66 14.25 -3.90
C LEU A 85 -10.42 13.27 -2.75
N ALA A 86 -9.18 12.77 -2.57
CA ALA A 86 -8.82 11.94 -1.43
C ALA A 86 -9.00 12.70 -0.10
N GLY A 87 -8.55 13.96 -0.04
CA GLY A 87 -8.80 14.83 1.12
C GLY A 87 -10.29 15.08 1.37
N THR A 88 -11.07 15.34 0.32
CA THR A 88 -12.52 15.53 0.41
C THR A 88 -13.23 14.28 0.94
N GLY A 89 -12.75 13.07 0.57
CA GLY A 89 -13.25 11.82 1.12
C GLY A 89 -13.13 11.79 2.64
N TYR A 90 -12.00 12.24 3.21
CA TYR A 90 -11.84 12.34 4.68
C TYR A 90 -12.70 13.42 5.33
N LEU A 91 -12.89 14.58 4.68
CA LEU A 91 -13.83 15.60 5.17
C LEU A 91 -15.25 15.02 5.27
N LEU A 92 -15.66 14.29 4.24
CA LEU A 92 -16.96 13.62 4.21
C LEU A 92 -17.05 12.50 5.27
N ALA A 93 -15.99 11.71 5.45
CA ALA A 93 -15.92 10.69 6.49
C ALA A 93 -16.11 11.32 7.89
N GLY A 94 -15.56 12.50 8.15
CA GLY A 94 -15.74 13.24 9.40
C GLY A 94 -17.19 13.64 9.68
N GLN A 95 -18.04 13.72 8.65
CA GLN A 95 -19.49 14.00 8.78
C GLN A 95 -20.34 12.73 8.81
N ALA A 96 -19.74 11.53 8.77
CA ALA A 96 -20.48 10.30 8.66
C ALA A 96 -21.41 10.05 9.86
N THR A 97 -22.63 9.65 9.54
CA THR A 97 -23.68 9.27 10.51
C THR A 97 -23.93 7.76 10.53
N GLY A 98 -23.23 7.00 9.68
CA GLY A 98 -23.35 5.55 9.59
C GLY A 98 -22.51 4.96 8.46
N LEU A 99 -22.67 3.66 8.24
CA LEU A 99 -21.91 2.86 7.27
C LEU A 99 -21.98 3.44 5.84
N THR A 100 -23.17 3.82 5.38
CA THR A 100 -23.38 4.26 3.99
C THR A 100 -22.54 5.49 3.66
N LEU A 101 -22.55 6.51 4.53
CA LEU A 101 -21.78 7.73 4.29
C LEU A 101 -20.27 7.49 4.43
N LEU A 102 -19.84 6.63 5.37
CA LEU A 102 -18.45 6.19 5.45
C LEU A 102 -18.01 5.46 4.17
N LEU A 103 -18.86 4.57 3.64
CA LEU A 103 -18.56 3.84 2.43
C LEU A 103 -18.41 4.79 1.22
N VAL A 104 -19.33 5.73 1.05
CA VAL A 104 -19.24 6.75 -0.01
C VAL A 104 -17.98 7.60 0.14
N ALA A 105 -17.66 8.02 1.37
CA ALA A 105 -16.47 8.82 1.66
C ALA A 105 -15.18 8.05 1.30
N LEU A 106 -15.09 6.76 1.65
CA LEU A 106 -13.93 5.94 1.36
C LEU A 106 -13.84 5.54 -0.13
N LEU A 107 -14.97 5.35 -0.81
CA LEU A 107 -14.98 5.16 -2.26
C LEU A 107 -14.44 6.42 -2.99
N LEU A 108 -14.88 7.61 -2.59
CA LEU A 108 -14.36 8.88 -3.12
C LEU A 108 -12.86 9.05 -2.78
N GLY A 109 -12.47 8.75 -1.55
CA GLY A 109 -11.08 8.78 -1.12
C GLY A 109 -10.20 7.84 -1.95
N GLY A 110 -10.64 6.60 -2.16
CA GLY A 110 -9.94 5.60 -2.96
C GLY A 110 -9.86 5.98 -4.45
N LEU A 111 -10.94 6.57 -5.01
CA LEU A 111 -10.95 7.10 -6.36
C LEU A 111 -9.89 8.21 -6.51
N GLY A 112 -9.84 9.16 -5.58
CA GLY A 112 -8.83 10.22 -5.57
C GLY A 112 -7.42 9.65 -5.44
N ALA A 113 -7.23 8.70 -4.53
CA ALA A 113 -5.97 8.01 -4.28
C ALA A 113 -5.41 7.27 -5.50
N SER A 114 -6.26 6.84 -6.43
CA SER A 114 -5.87 6.10 -7.64
C SER A 114 -4.91 6.86 -8.57
N THR A 115 -4.87 8.19 -8.47
CA THR A 115 -4.03 9.04 -9.32
C THR A 115 -2.57 9.10 -8.86
N GLN A 116 -2.30 8.87 -7.57
CA GLN A 116 -1.04 9.22 -6.94
C GLN A 116 0.15 8.44 -7.52
N HIS A 117 0.13 7.10 -7.43
CA HIS A 117 1.28 6.31 -7.83
C HIS A 117 1.65 6.46 -9.31
N PRO A 118 0.71 6.29 -10.27
CA PRO A 118 1.07 6.34 -11.68
C PRO A 118 1.45 7.74 -12.15
N LEU A 119 0.78 8.78 -11.65
CA LEU A 119 0.99 10.12 -12.18
C LEU A 119 2.17 10.84 -11.52
N ALA A 120 2.36 10.68 -10.21
CA ALA A 120 3.48 11.29 -9.50
C ALA A 120 4.82 10.66 -9.89
N SER A 121 4.90 9.32 -9.97
CA SER A 121 6.13 8.66 -10.42
C SER A 121 6.47 9.00 -11.87
N SER A 122 5.47 9.08 -12.76
CA SER A 122 5.69 9.52 -14.15
C SER A 122 6.16 10.98 -14.20
N MET A 123 5.56 11.89 -13.43
CA MET A 123 5.96 13.31 -13.34
C MET A 123 7.43 13.46 -12.90
N ILE A 124 7.84 12.68 -11.89
CA ILE A 124 9.23 12.70 -11.40
C ILE A 124 10.18 12.11 -12.46
N THR A 125 9.78 11.01 -13.12
CA THR A 125 10.59 10.39 -14.18
C THR A 125 10.87 11.38 -15.29
N ASP A 126 9.85 12.06 -15.81
CA ASP A 126 10.03 13.05 -16.89
C ASP A 126 10.93 14.22 -16.44
N ALA A 127 10.73 14.72 -15.20
CA ALA A 127 11.55 15.81 -14.67
C ALA A 127 13.04 15.46 -14.56
N TYR A 128 13.41 14.17 -14.49
CA TYR A 128 14.78 13.69 -14.30
C TYR A 128 15.37 12.98 -15.51
N GLU A 129 14.60 12.75 -16.61
CA GLU A 129 15.04 11.96 -17.77
C GLU A 129 16.30 12.56 -18.43
N ASP A 130 16.29 13.85 -18.76
CA ASP A 130 17.36 14.49 -19.51
C ASP A 130 18.66 14.74 -18.72
N GLY A 131 18.60 14.75 -17.39
CA GLY A 131 19.75 15.09 -16.55
C GLY A 131 20.25 13.93 -15.68
N GLY A 132 19.72 12.74 -15.85
CA GLY A 132 20.06 11.57 -15.04
C GLY A 132 19.51 11.63 -13.60
N GLY A 133 19.66 10.53 -12.86
CA GLY A 133 19.23 10.43 -11.46
C GLY A 133 17.77 10.00 -11.25
N VAL A 134 17.06 9.53 -12.28
CA VAL A 134 15.67 9.02 -12.18
C VAL A 134 15.54 7.96 -11.10
N LYS A 135 16.45 6.98 -11.04
CA LYS A 135 16.39 5.91 -10.01
C LYS A 135 16.48 6.47 -8.60
N GLN A 136 17.36 7.44 -8.36
CA GLN A 136 17.52 8.08 -7.05
C GLN A 136 16.28 8.91 -6.69
N ALA A 137 15.73 9.67 -7.64
CA ALA A 137 14.52 10.46 -7.42
C ALA A 137 13.31 9.58 -7.09
N LEU A 138 13.11 8.48 -7.82
CA LEU A 138 12.06 7.50 -7.54
C LEU A 138 12.28 6.76 -6.21
N SER A 139 13.53 6.50 -5.81
CA SER A 139 13.84 5.95 -4.50
C SER A 139 13.44 6.90 -3.37
N GLN A 140 13.74 8.20 -3.52
CA GLN A 140 13.32 9.25 -2.56
C GLN A 140 11.80 9.38 -2.50
N TYR A 141 11.13 9.33 -3.66
CA TYR A 141 9.68 9.30 -3.75
C TYR A 141 9.07 8.10 -3.00
N ASN A 142 9.57 6.90 -3.22
CA ASN A 142 9.08 5.71 -2.52
C ASN A 142 9.32 5.79 -1.01
N PHE A 143 10.50 6.26 -0.60
CA PHE A 143 10.83 6.44 0.82
C PHE A 143 9.94 7.47 1.50
N SER A 144 9.53 8.53 0.79
CA SER A 144 8.61 9.52 1.35
C SER A 144 7.23 8.93 1.68
N GLY A 145 6.74 7.97 0.90
CA GLY A 145 5.54 7.21 1.23
C GLY A 145 5.70 6.41 2.52
N ASP A 146 6.84 5.74 2.71
CA ASP A 146 7.12 4.99 3.95
C ASP A 146 7.17 5.92 5.18
N ILE A 147 7.66 7.17 5.02
CA ILE A 147 7.57 8.20 6.08
C ILE A 147 6.10 8.51 6.42
N GLY A 148 5.26 8.72 5.41
CA GLY A 148 3.84 8.99 5.59
C GLY A 148 3.11 7.87 6.34
N LYS A 149 3.31 6.62 5.92
CA LYS A 149 2.76 5.42 6.59
C LYS A 149 3.20 5.30 8.05
N THR A 150 4.44 5.67 8.32
CA THR A 150 5.02 5.58 9.67
C THR A 150 4.48 6.67 10.59
N LEU A 151 4.43 7.92 10.12
CA LEU A 151 4.13 9.06 10.97
C LEU A 151 2.64 9.31 11.15
N VAL A 152 1.84 9.25 10.08
CA VAL A 152 0.44 9.70 10.14
C VAL A 152 -0.43 8.83 11.03
N PRO A 153 -0.40 7.48 10.96
CA PRO A 153 -1.17 6.65 11.90
C PRO A 153 -0.79 6.88 13.36
N GLY A 154 0.52 7.04 13.65
CA GLY A 154 1.00 7.35 14.99
C GLY A 154 0.47 8.68 15.51
N LEU A 155 0.57 9.75 14.69
CA LEU A 155 0.07 11.08 15.04
C LEU A 155 -1.45 11.09 15.24
N ILE A 156 -2.21 10.42 14.36
CA ILE A 156 -3.66 10.31 14.51
C ILE A 156 -4.03 9.52 15.77
N GLY A 157 -3.32 8.42 16.06
CA GLY A 157 -3.52 7.66 17.29
C GLY A 157 -3.33 8.52 18.56
N LEU A 158 -2.34 9.42 18.56
CA LEU A 158 -2.12 10.40 19.64
C LEU A 158 -3.21 11.47 19.66
N LEU A 159 -3.55 12.07 18.52
CA LEU A 159 -4.58 13.11 18.43
C LEU A 159 -5.94 12.61 18.92
N LEU A 160 -6.29 11.38 18.67
CA LEU A 160 -7.53 10.74 19.12
C LEU A 160 -7.65 10.61 20.65
N THR A 161 -6.59 10.88 21.41
CA THR A 161 -6.66 10.97 22.87
C THR A 161 -7.17 12.32 23.37
N VAL A 162 -7.10 13.36 22.53
CA VAL A 162 -7.42 14.75 22.90
C VAL A 162 -8.52 15.38 22.06
N ILE A 163 -8.75 14.89 20.84
CA ILE A 163 -9.81 15.38 19.96
C ILE A 163 -10.70 14.23 19.45
N SER A 164 -11.89 14.55 18.99
CA SER A 164 -12.81 13.56 18.45
C SER A 164 -12.30 12.96 17.13
N TRP A 165 -12.74 11.74 16.81
CA TRP A 165 -12.41 11.10 15.53
C TRP A 165 -12.94 11.91 14.32
N ARG A 166 -14.03 12.67 14.48
CA ARG A 166 -14.57 13.56 13.45
C ARG A 166 -13.60 14.70 13.15
N ALA A 167 -13.07 15.33 14.20
CA ALA A 167 -12.05 16.37 14.07
C ALA A 167 -10.77 15.81 13.48
N SER A 168 -10.34 14.61 13.89
CA SER A 168 -9.17 13.93 13.30
C SER A 168 -9.35 13.62 11.81
N ALA A 169 -10.52 13.13 11.40
CA ALA A 169 -10.84 12.90 10.00
C ALA A 169 -10.86 14.22 9.20
N THR A 170 -11.39 15.29 9.78
CA THR A 170 -11.37 16.64 9.17
C THR A 170 -9.94 17.13 8.98
N LEU A 171 -9.06 16.97 9.97
CA LEU A 171 -7.64 17.33 9.86
C LEU A 171 -6.93 16.52 8.76
N LEU A 172 -7.20 15.22 8.66
CA LEU A 172 -6.69 14.39 7.55
C LEU A 172 -7.16 14.90 6.19
N GLY A 173 -8.43 15.28 6.09
CA GLY A 173 -8.99 15.87 4.88
C GLY A 173 -8.33 17.20 4.51
N LEU A 174 -8.13 18.09 5.48
CA LEU A 174 -7.43 19.36 5.28
C LEU A 174 -5.96 19.15 4.90
N LEU A 175 -5.29 18.14 5.46
CA LEU A 175 -3.93 17.75 5.07
C LEU A 175 -3.88 17.31 3.59
N GLY A 176 -4.86 16.53 3.14
CA GLY A 176 -5.00 16.14 1.73
C GLY A 176 -5.22 17.34 0.81
N LEU A 177 -6.09 18.29 1.20
CA LEU A 177 -6.32 19.52 0.43
C LEU A 177 -5.08 20.42 0.41
N ALA A 178 -4.34 20.53 1.54
CA ALA A 178 -3.10 21.28 1.60
C ALA A 178 -2.03 20.67 0.67
N ALA A 179 -1.93 19.33 0.62
CA ALA A 179 -1.03 18.65 -0.32
C ALA A 179 -1.41 18.90 -1.78
N ALA A 180 -2.71 18.91 -2.10
CA ALA A 180 -3.20 19.26 -3.43
C ALA A 180 -2.86 20.70 -3.80
N GLY A 181 -3.05 21.65 -2.87
CA GLY A 181 -2.65 23.04 -3.05
C GLY A 181 -1.14 23.22 -3.25
N LEU A 182 -0.32 22.49 -2.50
CA LEU A 182 1.13 22.47 -2.64
C LEU A 182 1.57 21.93 -4.02
N LEU A 183 0.94 20.86 -4.49
CA LEU A 183 1.15 20.31 -5.84
C LEU A 183 0.84 21.35 -6.91
N TRP A 184 -0.34 21.98 -6.80
CA TRP A 184 -0.77 23.02 -7.75
C TRP A 184 0.20 24.22 -7.79
N TRP A 185 0.68 24.63 -6.64
CA TRP A 185 1.58 25.79 -6.54
C TRP A 185 3.00 25.50 -7.02
N LEU A 186 3.53 24.29 -6.75
CA LEU A 186 4.94 23.96 -7.04
C LEU A 186 5.15 23.43 -8.45
N VAL A 187 4.20 22.73 -9.03
CA VAL A 187 4.38 22.05 -10.31
C VAL A 187 3.69 22.84 -11.42
N PRO A 188 4.45 23.38 -12.39
CA PRO A 188 3.86 24.06 -13.54
C PRO A 188 2.96 23.08 -14.34
N THR A 189 1.79 23.56 -14.76
CA THR A 189 0.83 22.83 -15.60
C THR A 189 1.31 22.71 -17.06
N GLN A 190 2.58 22.52 -17.31
CA GLN A 190 3.05 22.31 -18.67
C GLN A 190 2.46 21.00 -19.20
N THR A 191 1.78 21.11 -20.32
CA THR A 191 1.37 19.99 -21.16
C THR A 191 2.64 19.36 -21.76
N SER A 192 3.36 18.58 -20.96
CA SER A 192 4.41 17.73 -21.52
C SER A 192 3.71 16.74 -22.44
N GLU A 193 4.04 16.76 -23.70
CA GLU A 193 3.64 15.67 -24.62
C GLU A 193 3.99 14.34 -23.95
N PRO A 194 3.12 13.33 -24.07
CA PRO A 194 3.40 12.03 -23.50
C PRO A 194 4.72 11.54 -24.07
N ALA A 195 5.73 11.40 -23.20
CA ALA A 195 6.97 10.77 -23.61
C ALA A 195 6.60 9.43 -24.23
N CYS A 196 6.90 9.29 -25.51
CA CYS A 196 6.66 8.08 -26.28
C CYS A 196 7.38 6.95 -25.52
N ALA A 197 6.64 6.00 -24.95
CA ALA A 197 7.20 4.90 -24.20
C ALA A 197 8.27 4.23 -25.09
N LYS A 198 9.54 4.46 -24.78
CA LYS A 198 10.64 3.76 -25.46
C LYS A 198 10.40 2.28 -25.27
N LYS A 199 10.12 1.57 -26.36
CA LYS A 199 9.98 0.11 -26.37
C LYS A 199 11.21 -0.47 -25.69
N SER A 200 11.04 -1.02 -24.51
CA SER A 200 12.07 -1.79 -23.82
C SER A 200 12.58 -2.86 -24.78
N LYS A 201 13.91 -2.97 -24.92
CA LYS A 201 14.53 -4.01 -25.76
C LYS A 201 13.95 -5.36 -25.35
N ALA A 202 13.31 -6.05 -26.28
CA ALA A 202 12.80 -7.39 -26.10
C ALA A 202 13.99 -8.30 -25.75
N LEU A 203 14.08 -8.73 -24.48
CA LEU A 203 14.94 -9.85 -24.13
C LEU A 203 14.21 -11.10 -24.64
N THR A 204 14.90 -11.86 -25.48
CA THR A 204 14.45 -13.14 -26.02
C THR A 204 14.49 -14.17 -24.88
N GLY A 205 13.33 -14.56 -24.36
CA GLY A 205 13.19 -15.63 -23.39
C GLY A 205 11.84 -16.32 -23.57
N SER A 206 11.82 -17.64 -23.53
CA SER A 206 10.60 -18.41 -23.42
C SER A 206 10.10 -18.27 -21.97
N GLY A 207 8.96 -17.58 -21.76
CA GLY A 207 8.40 -17.43 -20.42
C GLY A 207 7.76 -18.73 -19.94
N SER A 208 7.81 -18.97 -18.63
CA SER A 208 7.11 -20.08 -17.99
C SER A 208 5.69 -19.68 -17.58
N ALA A 209 4.67 -20.20 -18.26
CA ALA A 209 3.28 -19.89 -17.95
C ALA A 209 2.87 -20.46 -16.55
N SER A 210 3.38 -21.61 -16.16
CA SER A 210 3.15 -22.21 -14.83
C SER A 210 3.85 -21.40 -13.74
N GLY A 211 5.12 -21.01 -13.96
CA GLY A 211 5.86 -20.16 -13.03
C GLY A 211 5.21 -18.78 -12.85
N LEU A 212 4.74 -18.15 -13.94
CA LEU A 212 4.04 -16.87 -13.88
C LEU A 212 2.70 -16.97 -13.11
N ARG A 213 1.91 -18.02 -13.33
CA ARG A 213 0.67 -18.26 -12.56
C ARG A 213 0.95 -18.46 -11.07
N ALA A 214 1.98 -19.25 -10.74
CA ALA A 214 2.40 -19.46 -9.36
C ALA A 214 2.87 -18.16 -8.72
N LEU A 215 3.63 -17.32 -9.43
CA LEU A 215 4.08 -16.01 -8.96
C LEU A 215 2.89 -15.07 -8.69
N ILE A 216 1.93 -15.00 -9.61
CA ILE A 216 0.71 -14.19 -9.44
C ILE A 216 -0.06 -14.64 -8.20
N LEU A 217 -0.25 -15.95 -8.02
CA LEU A 217 -0.97 -16.50 -6.88
C LEU A 217 -0.21 -16.23 -5.57
N THR A 218 1.11 -16.41 -5.55
CA THR A 218 1.96 -16.07 -4.39
C THR A 218 1.82 -14.60 -4.01
N GLY A 219 1.96 -13.67 -4.96
CA GLY A 219 1.81 -12.24 -4.70
C GLY A 219 0.39 -11.84 -4.28
N THR A 220 -0.64 -12.53 -4.81
CA THR A 220 -2.04 -12.33 -4.40
C THR A 220 -2.25 -12.75 -2.95
N LEU A 221 -1.73 -13.91 -2.54
CA LEU A 221 -1.83 -14.41 -1.17
C LEU A 221 -1.02 -13.54 -0.19
N ASP A 222 0.23 -13.17 -0.53
CA ASP A 222 1.04 -12.22 0.26
C ASP A 222 0.28 -10.92 0.51
N SER A 223 -0.26 -10.33 -0.55
CA SER A 223 -1.02 -9.07 -0.44
C SER A 223 -2.32 -9.23 0.36
N ALA A 224 -3.03 -10.35 0.18
CA ALA A 224 -4.25 -10.67 0.92
C ALA A 224 -3.97 -10.79 2.43
N VAL A 225 -2.92 -11.53 2.80
CA VAL A 225 -2.53 -11.70 4.21
C VAL A 225 -2.10 -10.38 4.82
N ARG A 226 -1.27 -9.61 4.13
CA ARG A 226 -0.81 -8.31 4.61
C ARG A 226 -1.96 -7.35 4.85
N MET A 227 -2.84 -7.16 3.87
CA MET A 227 -3.98 -6.24 4.00
C MET A 227 -5.02 -6.73 5.00
N GLY A 228 -5.26 -8.04 5.05
CA GLY A 228 -6.12 -8.66 6.06
C GLY A 228 -5.54 -8.46 7.47
N PHE A 229 -4.28 -8.79 7.68
CA PHE A 229 -3.63 -8.62 8.98
C PHE A 229 -3.63 -7.15 9.44
N LEU A 230 -3.23 -6.21 8.57
CA LEU A 230 -3.26 -4.78 8.89
C LEU A 230 -4.67 -4.28 9.26
N THR A 231 -5.70 -4.82 8.61
CA THR A 231 -7.10 -4.45 8.91
C THR A 231 -7.52 -4.94 10.30
N PHE A 232 -7.10 -6.13 10.72
CA PHE A 232 -7.53 -6.72 11.99
C PHE A 232 -6.53 -6.54 13.15
N LEU A 233 -5.29 -6.12 12.89
CA LEU A 233 -4.30 -5.81 13.92
C LEU A 233 -4.81 -4.78 14.96
N PRO A 234 -5.46 -3.66 14.58
CA PRO A 234 -6.02 -2.72 15.55
C PRO A 234 -7.01 -3.36 16.53
N PHE A 235 -7.85 -4.27 16.06
CA PHE A 235 -8.82 -4.97 16.90
C PHE A 235 -8.15 -6.01 17.81
N LEU A 236 -7.12 -6.69 17.32
CA LEU A 236 -6.31 -7.60 18.13
C LEU A 236 -5.61 -6.82 19.27
N LEU A 237 -5.04 -5.65 18.97
CA LEU A 237 -4.41 -4.76 19.95
C LEU A 237 -5.43 -4.23 20.96
N GLN A 238 -6.61 -3.81 20.50
CA GLN A 238 -7.70 -3.35 21.37
C GLN A 238 -8.15 -4.46 22.31
N GLY A 239 -8.30 -5.70 21.83
CA GLY A 239 -8.60 -6.88 22.65
C GLY A 239 -7.54 -7.20 23.71
N LYS A 240 -6.29 -6.71 23.52
CA LYS A 240 -5.18 -6.80 24.48
C LYS A 240 -5.06 -5.55 25.39
N GLY A 241 -6.02 -4.61 25.32
CA GLY A 241 -6.07 -3.41 26.15
C GLY A 241 -5.35 -2.18 25.56
N ALA A 242 -4.96 -2.18 24.29
CA ALA A 242 -4.38 -0.99 23.67
C ALA A 242 -5.46 0.08 23.42
N GLY A 243 -5.22 1.31 23.85
CA GLY A 243 -5.98 2.49 23.43
C GLY A 243 -5.54 2.99 22.04
N THR A 244 -6.18 4.07 21.57
CA THR A 244 -5.94 4.66 20.23
C THR A 244 -4.49 5.04 20.00
N ALA A 245 -3.82 5.66 21.00
CA ALA A 245 -2.39 5.97 20.94
C ALA A 245 -1.53 4.71 20.80
N GLY A 246 -1.86 3.64 21.52
CA GLY A 246 -1.17 2.35 21.45
C GLY A 246 -1.33 1.71 20.07
N ILE A 247 -2.50 1.78 19.46
CA ILE A 247 -2.77 1.29 18.10
C ILE A 247 -1.95 2.09 17.09
N GLY A 248 -1.94 3.42 17.18
CA GLY A 248 -1.13 4.27 16.33
C GLY A 248 0.37 3.96 16.44
N LEU A 249 0.89 3.82 17.66
CA LEU A 249 2.28 3.43 17.91
C LEU A 249 2.60 2.04 17.33
N ALA A 250 1.71 1.08 17.47
CA ALA A 250 1.86 -0.26 16.93
C ALA A 250 2.02 -0.25 15.41
N LEU A 251 1.18 0.51 14.71
CA LEU A 251 1.28 0.68 13.25
C LEU A 251 2.58 1.39 12.87
N THR A 252 2.97 2.44 13.59
CA THR A 252 4.27 3.10 13.41
C THR A 252 5.44 2.11 13.51
N LEU A 253 5.48 1.30 14.56
CA LEU A 253 6.53 0.29 14.77
C LEU A 253 6.55 -0.75 13.64
N LEU A 254 5.38 -1.21 13.21
CA LEU A 254 5.25 -2.17 12.11
C LEU A 254 5.72 -1.55 10.78
N PHE A 255 5.36 -0.31 10.48
CA PHE A 255 5.75 0.35 9.23
C PHE A 255 7.23 0.74 9.21
N ILE A 256 7.84 1.10 10.35
CA ILE A 256 9.30 1.24 10.47
C ILE A 256 9.98 -0.07 10.04
N GLY A 257 9.57 -1.19 10.62
CA GLY A 257 10.07 -2.50 10.22
C GLY A 257 9.88 -2.78 8.73
N GLY A 258 8.69 -2.44 8.20
CA GLY A 258 8.36 -2.61 6.79
C GLY A 258 9.24 -1.81 5.82
N ALA A 259 9.60 -0.59 6.17
CA ALA A 259 10.51 0.24 5.37
C ALA A 259 11.90 -0.41 5.27
N PHE A 260 12.43 -0.92 6.39
CA PHE A 260 13.69 -1.69 6.38
C PHE A 260 13.55 -3.04 5.67
N GLY A 261 12.39 -3.69 5.76
CA GLY A 261 12.11 -4.99 5.15
C GLY A 261 12.29 -4.99 3.65
N LYS A 262 11.83 -3.95 2.96
CA LYS A 262 12.00 -3.81 1.50
C LYS A 262 13.47 -3.82 1.09
N LEU A 263 14.33 -3.11 1.81
CA LEU A 263 15.77 -3.04 1.55
C LEU A 263 16.45 -4.37 1.90
N PHE A 264 16.14 -4.91 3.07
CA PHE A 264 16.72 -6.16 3.57
C PHE A 264 16.37 -7.35 2.68
N CYS A 265 15.10 -7.50 2.29
CA CYS A 265 14.67 -8.61 1.43
C CYS A 265 15.17 -8.46 -0.01
N GLY A 266 15.29 -7.23 -0.52
CA GLY A 266 15.95 -7.00 -1.81
C GLY A 266 17.41 -7.46 -1.80
N TYR A 267 18.18 -7.13 -0.75
CA TYR A 267 19.54 -7.61 -0.55
C TYR A 267 19.61 -9.14 -0.40
N LEU A 268 18.70 -9.69 0.40
CA LEU A 268 18.63 -11.12 0.67
C LEU A 268 18.32 -11.92 -0.60
N GLY A 269 17.38 -11.42 -1.43
CA GLY A 269 17.01 -12.02 -2.73
C GLY A 269 18.20 -12.16 -3.68
N VAL A 270 19.13 -11.18 -3.66
CA VAL A 270 20.38 -11.26 -4.43
C VAL A 270 21.37 -12.25 -3.83
N ARG A 271 21.45 -12.36 -2.48
CA ARG A 271 22.43 -13.18 -1.78
C ARG A 271 22.09 -14.67 -1.72
N ILE A 272 20.85 -15.00 -1.37
CA ILE A 272 20.42 -16.40 -1.16
C ILE A 272 19.41 -16.89 -2.19
N GLY A 273 19.03 -16.01 -3.13
CA GLY A 273 18.05 -16.29 -4.18
C GLY A 273 16.61 -16.05 -3.75
N MET A 274 15.75 -15.89 -4.75
CA MET A 274 14.34 -15.53 -4.58
C MET A 274 13.57 -16.54 -3.71
N MET A 275 13.61 -17.83 -4.04
CA MET A 275 12.83 -18.86 -3.36
C MET A 275 13.15 -18.94 -1.86
N LYS A 276 14.45 -18.98 -1.51
CA LYS A 276 14.87 -19.04 -0.09
C LYS A 276 14.45 -17.78 0.66
N THR A 277 14.49 -16.62 0.01
CA THR A 277 14.03 -15.36 0.60
C THR A 277 12.54 -15.41 0.86
N VAL A 278 11.72 -15.81 -0.12
CA VAL A 278 10.27 -15.98 0.05
C VAL A 278 9.97 -16.99 1.15
N TRP A 279 10.61 -18.15 1.18
CA TRP A 279 10.39 -19.12 2.24
C TRP A 279 10.72 -18.56 3.63
N LEU A 280 11.83 -17.87 3.76
CA LEU A 280 12.21 -17.25 5.02
C LEU A 280 11.22 -16.20 5.47
N THR A 281 10.85 -15.27 4.58
CA THR A 281 9.97 -14.16 4.92
C THR A 281 8.54 -14.62 5.17
N GLU A 282 7.98 -15.50 4.33
CA GLU A 282 6.61 -15.98 4.48
C GLU A 282 6.44 -16.88 5.72
N THR A 283 7.41 -17.76 5.98
CA THR A 283 7.39 -18.58 7.20
C THR A 283 7.55 -17.71 8.45
N SER A 284 8.49 -16.75 8.44
CA SER A 284 8.65 -15.81 9.54
C SER A 284 7.38 -14.98 9.77
N THR A 285 6.77 -14.47 8.71
CA THR A 285 5.52 -13.71 8.79
C THR A 285 4.40 -14.55 9.38
N ALA A 286 4.21 -15.80 8.92
CA ALA A 286 3.18 -16.69 9.46
C ALA A 286 3.40 -16.97 10.96
N LEU A 287 4.63 -17.29 11.37
CA LEU A 287 4.96 -17.55 12.76
C LEU A 287 4.76 -16.31 13.65
N LEU A 288 5.17 -15.13 13.15
CA LEU A 288 5.02 -13.87 13.89
C LEU A 288 3.55 -13.44 13.98
N ILE A 289 2.73 -13.69 12.96
CA ILE A 289 1.27 -13.46 13.02
C ILE A 289 0.64 -14.38 14.06
N VAL A 290 1.02 -15.66 14.10
CA VAL A 290 0.55 -16.59 15.15
C VAL A 290 1.00 -16.10 16.53
N ALA A 291 2.27 -15.72 16.68
CA ALA A 291 2.79 -15.18 17.94
C ALA A 291 2.04 -13.91 18.37
N ALA A 292 1.63 -13.05 17.43
CA ALA A 292 0.86 -11.82 17.72
C ALA A 292 -0.47 -12.14 18.45
N VAL A 293 -1.09 -13.28 18.16
CA VAL A 293 -2.34 -13.69 18.83
C VAL A 293 -2.09 -14.03 20.30
N TYR A 294 -0.98 -14.71 20.63
CA TYR A 294 -0.72 -15.23 21.98
C TYR A 294 0.09 -14.28 22.87
N LEU A 295 0.94 -13.44 22.30
CA LEU A 295 1.77 -12.52 23.08
C LEU A 295 0.94 -11.49 23.85
N PRO A 296 1.35 -11.11 25.08
CA PRO A 296 0.79 -9.95 25.77
C PRO A 296 1.11 -8.66 24.98
N LEU A 297 0.38 -7.58 25.25
CA LEU A 297 0.51 -6.31 24.50
C LEU A 297 1.96 -5.84 24.39
N THR A 298 2.71 -5.83 25.50
CA THR A 298 4.11 -5.37 25.50
C THR A 298 5.00 -6.22 24.60
N GLY A 299 4.86 -7.57 24.67
CA GLY A 299 5.62 -8.49 23.80
C GLY A 299 5.27 -8.30 22.34
N LEU A 300 3.97 -8.10 22.02
CA LEU A 300 3.51 -7.79 20.67
C LEU A 300 4.14 -6.49 20.16
N MET A 301 4.11 -5.41 20.95
CA MET A 301 4.70 -4.12 20.56
C MET A 301 6.20 -4.23 20.20
N VAL A 302 6.97 -4.96 20.99
CA VAL A 302 8.40 -5.20 20.73
C VAL A 302 8.62 -6.03 19.46
N MET A 303 7.72 -6.98 19.17
CA MET A 303 7.80 -7.85 18.00
C MET A 303 7.39 -7.15 16.69
N LEU A 304 6.53 -6.12 16.73
CA LEU A 304 5.96 -5.49 15.53
C LEU A 304 6.99 -5.00 14.49
N PRO A 305 8.15 -4.41 14.86
CA PRO A 305 9.16 -4.05 13.86
C PRO A 305 9.68 -5.25 13.07
N VAL A 306 9.89 -6.39 13.75
CA VAL A 306 10.37 -7.63 13.11
C VAL A 306 9.27 -8.21 12.21
N LEU A 307 8.01 -8.23 12.69
CA LEU A 307 6.87 -8.63 11.87
C LEU A 307 6.72 -7.71 10.65
N GLY A 308 6.87 -6.41 10.83
CA GLY A 308 6.80 -5.44 9.73
C GLY A 308 7.87 -5.67 8.67
N LEU A 309 9.10 -6.00 9.10
CA LEU A 309 10.20 -6.35 8.21
C LEU A 309 9.86 -7.57 7.34
N ALA A 310 9.36 -8.64 7.93
CA ALA A 310 8.98 -9.85 7.21
C ALA A 310 7.76 -9.61 6.30
N LEU A 311 6.69 -9.01 6.83
CA LEU A 311 5.40 -8.80 6.17
C LEU A 311 5.49 -7.92 4.92
N ASN A 312 6.37 -6.91 4.89
CA ASN A 312 6.49 -5.97 3.78
C ASN A 312 7.67 -6.24 2.84
N GLY A 313 8.56 -7.15 3.21
CA GLY A 313 9.78 -7.43 2.44
C GLY A 313 9.54 -8.28 1.20
N THR A 314 8.69 -9.29 1.29
CA THR A 314 8.48 -10.31 0.24
C THR A 314 8.02 -9.71 -1.09
N SER A 315 7.14 -8.73 -1.04
CA SER A 315 6.57 -8.11 -2.25
C SER A 315 7.62 -7.54 -3.21
N SER A 316 8.75 -7.02 -2.69
CA SER A 316 9.83 -6.49 -3.52
C SER A 316 10.55 -7.57 -4.33
N VAL A 317 10.70 -8.76 -3.74
CA VAL A 317 11.34 -9.92 -4.36
C VAL A 317 10.43 -10.55 -5.42
N LEU A 318 9.15 -10.70 -5.11
CA LEU A 318 8.15 -11.23 -6.04
C LEU A 318 7.99 -10.33 -7.28
N TYR A 319 7.93 -9.01 -7.06
CA TYR A 319 7.85 -8.05 -8.15
C TYR A 319 9.06 -8.12 -9.09
N GLY A 320 10.25 -8.30 -8.52
CA GLY A 320 11.50 -8.46 -9.28
C GLY A 320 11.54 -9.70 -10.17
N ALA A 321 10.77 -10.75 -9.85
CA ALA A 321 10.73 -12.00 -10.61
C ALA A 321 9.77 -11.98 -11.82
N VAL A 322 8.89 -10.98 -11.93
CA VAL A 322 7.92 -10.90 -13.04
C VAL A 322 8.59 -10.90 -14.42
N PRO A 323 9.67 -10.11 -14.67
CA PRO A 323 10.32 -10.09 -15.97
C PRO A 323 10.96 -11.43 -16.38
N ASP A 324 11.41 -12.23 -15.40
CA ASP A 324 12.10 -13.49 -15.64
C ASP A 324 11.15 -14.60 -16.08
N LEU A 325 9.87 -14.49 -15.72
CA LEU A 325 8.81 -15.45 -16.04
C LEU A 325 7.92 -15.00 -17.20
N ALA A 326 8.00 -13.73 -17.59
CA ALA A 326 7.23 -13.20 -18.70
C ALA A 326 7.85 -13.62 -20.04
N GLY A 327 7.06 -14.20 -20.93
CA GLY A 327 7.51 -14.49 -22.31
C GLY A 327 7.89 -13.23 -23.08
N ALA A 328 8.67 -13.41 -24.16
CA ALA A 328 9.12 -12.33 -25.02
C ALA A 328 7.95 -11.43 -25.46
N GLY A 329 8.08 -10.11 -25.27
CA GLY A 329 7.05 -9.12 -25.63
C GLY A 329 5.80 -9.09 -24.76
N LYS A 330 5.70 -9.92 -23.69
CA LYS A 330 4.51 -10.00 -22.81
C LYS A 330 4.72 -9.42 -21.41
N ARG A 331 5.85 -8.73 -21.17
CA ARG A 331 6.20 -8.19 -19.84
C ARG A 331 5.16 -7.24 -19.28
N ASP A 332 4.68 -6.29 -20.07
CA ASP A 332 3.68 -5.33 -19.62
C ASP A 332 2.37 -6.03 -19.23
N GLN A 333 1.98 -7.06 -19.99
CA GLN A 333 0.82 -7.88 -19.67
C GLN A 333 1.04 -8.68 -18.38
N ALA A 334 2.22 -9.28 -18.19
CA ALA A 334 2.56 -10.03 -16.99
C ALA A 334 2.52 -9.14 -15.73
N PHE A 335 3.11 -7.93 -15.80
CA PHE A 335 3.00 -6.95 -14.72
C PHE A 335 1.56 -6.54 -14.46
N ALA A 336 0.77 -6.25 -15.50
CA ALA A 336 -0.62 -5.87 -15.33
C ALA A 336 -1.44 -6.95 -14.62
N VAL A 337 -1.27 -8.22 -15.00
CA VAL A 337 -1.99 -9.34 -14.37
C VAL A 337 -1.48 -9.58 -12.94
N PHE A 338 -0.18 -9.50 -12.70
CA PHE A 338 0.41 -9.59 -11.36
C PHE A 338 -0.14 -8.52 -10.42
N TYR A 339 -0.14 -7.25 -10.84
CA TYR A 339 -0.70 -6.15 -10.06
C TYR A 339 -2.19 -6.30 -9.81
N THR A 340 -2.97 -6.70 -10.82
CA THR A 340 -4.41 -6.92 -10.66
C THR A 340 -4.69 -8.00 -9.62
N GLY A 341 -3.92 -9.10 -9.65
CA GLY A 341 -4.04 -10.17 -8.66
C GLY A 341 -3.70 -9.68 -7.25
N THR A 342 -2.54 -9.05 -7.08
CA THR A 342 -2.07 -8.58 -5.76
C THR A 342 -2.99 -7.54 -5.15
N ILE A 343 -3.42 -6.54 -5.93
CA ILE A 343 -4.30 -5.48 -5.42
C ILE A 343 -5.71 -6.04 -5.18
N GLY A 344 -6.22 -6.89 -6.08
CA GLY A 344 -7.52 -7.54 -5.93
C GLY A 344 -7.58 -8.43 -4.69
N GLY A 345 -6.56 -9.27 -4.46
CA GLY A 345 -6.45 -10.08 -3.25
C GLY A 345 -6.40 -9.23 -1.98
N GLY A 346 -5.60 -8.15 -2.00
CA GLY A 346 -5.51 -7.22 -0.89
C GLY A 346 -6.80 -6.45 -0.58
N ALA A 347 -7.61 -6.15 -1.60
CA ALA A 347 -8.89 -5.47 -1.42
C ALA A 347 -10.01 -6.43 -0.93
N LEU A 348 -10.00 -7.69 -1.39
CA LEU A 348 -11.01 -8.67 -1.02
C LEU A 348 -10.76 -9.31 0.35
N ALA A 349 -9.50 -9.53 0.73
CA ALA A 349 -9.14 -10.20 1.98
C ALA A 349 -9.78 -9.58 3.22
N PRO A 350 -9.79 -8.26 3.45
CA PRO A 350 -10.46 -7.68 4.60
C PRO A 350 -11.95 -8.03 4.69
N VAL A 351 -12.66 -8.13 3.56
CA VAL A 351 -14.08 -8.50 3.52
C VAL A 351 -14.28 -9.96 3.93
N VAL A 352 -13.53 -10.87 3.29
CA VAL A 352 -13.62 -12.31 3.53
C VAL A 352 -13.26 -12.64 4.99
N PHE A 353 -12.12 -12.13 5.46
CA PHE A 353 -11.64 -12.39 6.82
C PHE A 353 -12.44 -11.61 7.88
N GLY A 354 -13.13 -10.52 7.50
CA GLY A 354 -14.13 -9.87 8.31
C GLY A 354 -15.29 -10.81 8.62
N GLY A 355 -15.80 -11.54 7.62
CA GLY A 355 -16.82 -12.59 7.83
C GLY A 355 -16.33 -13.71 8.74
N VAL A 356 -15.08 -14.14 8.62
CA VAL A 356 -14.47 -15.10 9.57
C VAL A 356 -14.38 -14.48 10.98
N GLY A 357 -14.03 -13.20 11.09
CA GLY A 357 -14.00 -12.47 12.36
C GLY A 357 -15.36 -12.37 13.03
N ASP A 358 -16.44 -12.17 12.26
CA ASP A 358 -17.81 -12.15 12.76
C ASP A 358 -18.26 -13.54 13.27
N ALA A 359 -17.87 -14.60 12.59
CA ALA A 359 -18.28 -15.96 12.93
C ALA A 359 -17.45 -16.59 14.06
N LEU A 360 -16.13 -16.36 14.08
CA LEU A 360 -15.17 -17.10 14.93
C LEU A 360 -14.28 -16.19 15.78
N GLY A 361 -14.42 -14.87 15.65
CA GLY A 361 -13.61 -13.86 16.33
C GLY A 361 -12.32 -13.50 15.60
N VAL A 362 -11.81 -12.30 15.89
CA VAL A 362 -10.61 -11.73 15.27
C VAL A 362 -9.36 -12.62 15.44
N PRO A 363 -9.07 -13.21 16.63
CA PRO A 363 -7.91 -14.07 16.79
C PRO A 363 -7.89 -15.25 15.80
N VAL A 364 -9.05 -15.87 15.55
CA VAL A 364 -9.18 -17.00 14.60
C VAL A 364 -8.99 -16.48 13.18
N ALA A 365 -9.61 -15.36 12.79
CA ALA A 365 -9.43 -14.77 11.47
C ALA A 365 -7.93 -14.48 11.18
N VAL A 366 -7.20 -13.95 12.16
CA VAL A 366 -5.76 -13.67 12.07
C VAL A 366 -4.95 -14.98 11.94
N MET A 367 -5.31 -16.03 12.68
CA MET A 367 -4.66 -17.34 12.54
C MET A 367 -4.90 -17.98 11.17
N VAL A 368 -6.12 -17.88 10.63
CA VAL A 368 -6.42 -18.38 9.27
C VAL A 368 -5.60 -17.65 8.21
N LEU A 369 -5.39 -16.33 8.35
CA LEU A 369 -4.46 -15.56 7.49
C LEU A 369 -3.04 -16.15 7.55
N ALA A 370 -2.52 -16.45 8.74
CA ALA A 370 -1.18 -17.04 8.88
C ALA A 370 -1.06 -18.41 8.21
N VAL A 371 -2.09 -19.28 8.36
CA VAL A 371 -2.11 -20.60 7.71
C VAL A 371 -2.21 -20.45 6.20
N MET A 372 -3.05 -19.54 5.69
CA MET A 372 -3.18 -19.27 4.26
C MET A 372 -1.84 -18.85 3.63
N LEU A 373 -1.02 -18.11 4.37
CA LEU A 373 0.29 -17.66 3.89
C LEU A 373 1.23 -18.84 3.59
N LEU A 374 1.14 -19.94 4.33
CA LEU A 374 1.97 -21.14 4.10
C LEU A 374 1.75 -21.78 2.73
N VAL A 375 0.63 -21.51 2.07
CA VAL A 375 0.37 -21.95 0.69
C VAL A 375 1.36 -21.33 -0.30
N THR A 376 1.95 -20.17 0.04
CA THR A 376 2.98 -19.54 -0.80
C THR A 376 4.26 -20.36 -0.89
N LEU A 377 4.56 -21.23 0.10
CA LEU A 377 5.80 -22.00 0.14
C LEU A 377 5.92 -23.01 -1.02
N PRO A 378 4.94 -23.90 -1.28
CA PRO A 378 4.99 -24.76 -2.45
C PRO A 378 4.90 -23.97 -3.77
N LEU A 379 4.16 -22.85 -3.80
CA LEU A 379 4.09 -22.01 -4.99
C LEU A 379 5.44 -21.38 -5.33
N ALA A 380 6.22 -20.92 -4.34
CA ALA A 380 7.55 -20.36 -4.54
C ALA A 380 8.51 -21.38 -5.21
N TRP A 381 8.35 -22.66 -4.91
CA TRP A 381 9.11 -23.71 -5.58
C TRP A 381 8.72 -23.89 -7.06
N VAL A 382 7.44 -23.77 -7.40
CA VAL A 382 6.97 -23.78 -8.80
C VAL A 382 7.51 -22.54 -9.55
N VAL A 383 7.53 -21.38 -8.89
CA VAL A 383 8.13 -20.14 -9.43
C VAL A 383 9.60 -20.36 -9.76
N GLN A 384 10.38 -20.90 -8.80
CA GLN A 384 11.80 -21.17 -9.00
C GLN A 384 12.07 -22.10 -10.19
N ARG A 385 11.32 -23.20 -10.30
CA ARG A 385 11.44 -24.10 -11.45
C ARG A 385 11.12 -23.42 -12.78
N GLY A 386 10.12 -22.52 -12.77
CA GLY A 386 9.78 -21.76 -13.95
C GLY A 386 10.86 -20.77 -14.41
N VAL A 387 11.69 -20.28 -13.46
CA VAL A 387 12.85 -19.43 -13.78
C VAL A 387 14.03 -20.28 -14.30
N GLU A 388 14.28 -21.45 -13.68
CA GLU A 388 15.42 -22.32 -14.03
C GLU A 388 15.21 -23.11 -15.35
N MET A 389 13.95 -23.46 -15.66
CA MET A 389 13.59 -24.22 -16.86
C MET A 389 12.51 -23.48 -17.64
N PRO A 390 12.86 -22.40 -18.33
CA PRO A 390 11.90 -21.72 -19.20
C PRO A 390 11.47 -22.70 -20.31
N GLY A 391 10.17 -23.02 -20.37
CA GLY A 391 9.54 -23.97 -21.27
C GLY A 391 9.58 -23.56 -22.76
#